data_237c3dc6b04eab6b531d03a8a7d9e351
#
_entry.id   237c3dc6b04eab6b531d03a8a7d9e351
#
_cell.length_a   1.000
_cell.length_b   1.000
_cell.length_c   1.000
_cell.angle_alpha   90.00
_cell.angle_beta   90.00
_cell.angle_gamma   90.00
#
_symmetry.space_group_name_H-M   'P 1'
#
loop_
_entity.id
_entity.type
_entity.pdbx_description
1 polymer ?
#
loop_
_entity_poly.entity_id
_entity_poly.type
_entity_poly.pdbx_seq_one_letter_code
_entity_poly.pdbx_strand_id
1 'polypeptide(L)' 'MPKRSEKRDTAKAAYIARKAAGEEVSLRELAQEQGVSYQNLRNWKAADRWDEALPKKRR' A
#
# COMPACT_ATOMS: atom_id res chain seq x y z
N MET A 1 21.99 6.76 -7.76
CA MET A 1 20.88 7.26 -7.56
C MET A 1 20.12 6.70 -6.50
N PRO A 2 19.78 7.40 -5.60
CA PRO A 2 19.08 6.93 -4.51
C PRO A 2 17.69 6.59 -4.85
N LYS A 3 17.22 5.53 -4.44
CA LYS A 3 15.95 5.19 -4.69
C LYS A 3 15.17 5.70 -3.72
N ARG A 4 14.34 6.44 -3.84
CA ARG A 4 13.61 7.02 -2.99
C ARG A 4 12.78 6.17 -2.27
N SER A 5 12.23 5.35 -2.54
CA SER A 5 11.19 4.73 -1.84
C SER A 5 10.98 3.35 -2.25
N GLU A 6 11.97 2.52 -2.17
CA GLU A 6 11.76 1.17 -2.47
C GLU A 6 10.71 0.58 -1.57
N LYS A 7 10.70 0.89 -0.29
CA LYS A 7 9.71 0.35 0.61
C LYS A 7 8.34 0.88 0.28
N ARG A 8 8.27 2.10 -0.19
CA ARG A 8 7.01 2.70 -0.55
C ARG A 8 6.41 1.93 -1.73
N ASP A 9 7.22 1.65 -2.73
CA ASP A 9 6.73 0.93 -3.90
C ASP A 9 6.34 -0.50 -3.52
N THR A 10 7.13 -1.15 -2.68
CA THR A 10 6.83 -2.50 -2.27
C THR A 10 5.54 -2.55 -1.47
N ALA A 11 5.36 -1.57 -0.59
CA ALA A 11 4.17 -1.53 0.24
C ALA A 11 2.93 -1.29 -0.63
N LYS A 12 3.06 -0.41 -1.61
CA LYS A 12 1.94 -0.12 -2.50
C LYS A 12 1.56 -1.38 -3.28
N ALA A 13 2.56 -2.08 -3.80
CA ALA A 13 2.29 -3.28 -4.57
C ALA A 13 1.60 -4.34 -3.72
N ALA A 14 2.06 -4.50 -2.48
CA ALA A 14 1.45 -5.48 -1.60
C ALA A 14 0.01 -5.10 -1.27
N TYR A 15 -0.21 -3.82 -1.02
CA TYR A 15 -1.54 -3.35 -0.68
C TYR A 15 -2.50 -3.62 -1.85
N ILE A 16 -2.08 -3.23 -3.04
CA ILE A 16 -2.94 -3.37 -4.21
C ILE A 16 -3.19 -4.83 -4.53
N ALA A 17 -2.16 -5.66 -4.41
CA ALA A 17 -2.32 -7.07 -4.71
C ALA A 17 -3.34 -7.73 -3.77
N ARG A 18 -3.29 -7.39 -2.50
CA ARG A 18 -4.20 -7.98 -1.55
C ARG A 18 -5.62 -7.48 -1.76
N LYS A 19 -5.76 -6.19 -2.00
CA LYS A 19 -7.08 -5.64 -2.21
C LYS A 19 -7.68 -6.19 -3.50
N ALA A 20 -6.87 -6.33 -4.52
CA ALA A 20 -7.37 -6.85 -5.79
C ALA A 20 -7.81 -8.30 -5.64
N ALA A 21 -7.20 -9.01 -4.71
CA ALA A 21 -7.58 -10.38 -4.47
C ALA A 21 -8.83 -10.50 -3.59
N GLY A 22 -9.34 -9.38 -3.14
CA GLY A 22 -10.53 -9.41 -2.33
C GLY A 22 -10.27 -9.55 -0.84
N GLU A 23 -9.03 -9.42 -0.44
CA GLU A 23 -8.70 -9.59 0.96
C GLU A 23 -8.77 -8.26 1.68
N GLU A 24 -8.96 -8.31 2.97
CA GLU A 24 -8.95 -7.11 3.72
C GLU A 24 -7.52 -6.82 4.05
N VAL A 25 -7.08 -5.61 3.92
CA VAL A 25 -5.72 -5.23 4.19
C VAL A 25 -5.66 -4.34 5.41
N SER A 26 -4.88 -4.76 6.39
CA SER A 26 -4.71 -3.96 7.58
C SER A 26 -3.43 -3.17 7.37
N LEU A 27 -3.52 -1.87 7.41
CA LEU A 27 -2.34 -1.04 7.23
C LEU A 27 -1.34 -1.29 8.35
N ARG A 28 -1.85 -1.60 9.54
CA ARG A 28 -0.96 -1.89 10.63
C ARG A 28 -0.12 -3.12 10.37
N GLU A 29 -0.75 -4.17 9.90
CA GLU A 29 -0.02 -5.38 9.60
C GLU A 29 0.90 -5.19 8.42
N LEU A 30 0.44 -4.46 7.43
CA LEU A 30 1.26 -4.20 6.27
C LEU A 30 2.49 -3.39 6.66
N ALA A 31 2.33 -2.44 7.55
CA ALA A 31 3.45 -1.64 7.99
C ALA A 31 4.48 -2.52 8.69
N GLN A 32 4.00 -3.46 9.48
CA GLN A 32 4.92 -4.36 10.16
C GLN A 32 5.64 -5.24 9.16
N GLU A 33 4.94 -5.72 8.17
CA GLU A 33 5.56 -6.57 7.18
C GLU A 33 6.62 -5.84 6.39
N GLN A 34 6.35 -4.58 6.10
CA GLN A 34 7.29 -3.80 5.30
C GLN A 34 8.37 -3.13 6.14
N GLY A 35 8.26 -3.21 7.44
CA GLY A 35 9.26 -2.60 8.30
C GLY A 35 9.18 -1.10 8.33
N VAL A 36 7.99 -0.53 8.15
CA VAL A 36 7.82 0.92 8.18
C VAL A 36 6.80 1.26 9.24
N SER A 37 6.71 2.50 9.60
CA SER A 37 5.76 2.89 10.62
C SER A 37 4.36 2.99 10.00
N TYR A 38 3.38 2.74 10.82
CA TYR A 38 2.00 2.81 10.38
C TYR A 38 1.67 4.22 9.87
N GLN A 39 2.19 5.21 10.53
CA GLN A 39 1.94 6.57 10.13
C GLN A 39 2.51 6.85 8.74
N ASN A 40 3.71 6.39 8.47
CA ASN A 40 4.29 6.58 7.17
C ASN A 40 3.45 5.89 6.10
N LEU A 41 3.01 4.69 6.40
CA LEU A 41 2.22 3.94 5.44
C LEU A 41 0.93 4.67 5.13
N ARG A 42 0.28 5.18 6.17
CA ARG A 42 -0.94 5.92 5.96
C ARG A 42 -0.71 7.15 5.11
N ASN A 43 0.39 7.85 5.35
CA ASN A 43 0.69 9.04 4.58
C ASN A 43 0.94 8.68 3.12
N TRP A 44 1.64 7.59 2.88
CA TRP A 44 1.91 7.19 1.52
C TRP A 44 0.60 6.81 0.81
N LYS A 45 -0.26 6.11 1.51
CA LYS A 45 -1.50 5.68 0.93
C LYS A 45 -2.33 6.89 0.51
N ALA A 46 -2.38 7.90 1.36
CA ALA A 46 -3.14 9.09 1.05
C ALA A 46 -2.48 9.90 -0.05
N ALA A 47 -1.17 10.07 0.04
CA ALA A 47 -0.48 10.90 -0.93
C ALA A 47 -0.51 10.30 -2.33
N ASP A 48 -0.35 9.00 -2.40
CA ASP A 48 -0.32 8.32 -3.69
C ASP A 48 -1.69 7.85 -4.13
N ARG A 49 -2.69 8.02 -3.30
CA ARG A 49 -4.05 7.58 -3.63
C ARG A 49 -4.04 6.15 -4.06
N TRP A 50 -3.58 5.29 -3.19
CA TRP A 50 -3.48 3.87 -3.51
C TRP A 50 -4.84 3.28 -3.86
N ASP A 51 -5.89 3.77 -3.24
CA ASP A 51 -7.21 3.25 -3.52
C ASP A 51 -7.63 3.53 -4.94
N GLU A 52 -7.15 4.61 -5.51
CA GLU A 52 -7.50 4.93 -6.89
C GLU A 52 -6.72 4.08 -7.86
N ALA A 53 -5.60 3.51 -7.42
CA ALA A 53 -4.83 2.65 -8.29
C ALA A 53 -5.42 1.25 -8.32
N LEU A 54 -6.40 0.95 -7.46
CA LEU A 54 -6.99 -0.35 -7.46
C LEU A 54 -7.95 -0.53 -8.60
N PRO A 55 -8.07 -1.73 -9.12
CA PRO A 55 -9.02 -1.97 -10.19
C PRO A 55 -10.39 -1.85 -9.60
N LYS A 56 -11.29 -1.10 -10.26
CA LYS A 56 -12.57 -0.95 -9.79
C LYS A 56 -13.40 -2.07 -10.21
N LYS A 57 -14.14 -2.63 -9.31
CA LYS A 57 -15.02 -3.65 -9.69
C LYS A 57 -16.25 -3.09 -10.16
N ARG A 58 -16.70 -3.32 -11.23
CA ARG A 58 -17.91 -2.78 -11.71
C ARG A 58 -18.92 -3.72 -11.60
N ARG A 59 -19.99 -3.55 -11.38
CA ARG A 59 -21.02 -4.37 -11.23
C ARG A 59 -21.84 -4.43 -12.06
#